data_8ceca1530592437281a1d87969b724a5
#
_entry.id   8ceca1530592437281a1d87969b724a5
#
_cell.length_a   1.000
_cell.length_b   1.000
_cell.length_c   1.000
_cell.angle_alpha   90.00
_cell.angle_beta   90.00
_cell.angle_gamma   90.00
#
_symmetry.space_group_name_H-M   'P 1'
#
loop_
_entity.id
_entity.type
_entity.pdbx_description
1 polymer ?
#
loop_
_entity_poly.entity_id
_entity_poly.type
_entity_poly.pdbx_seq_one_letter_code
_entity_poly.pdbx_strand_id
1 'polypeptide(L)'
;MKTRLFLLLALSLVLFSCEDKNDEPWSPQTQDVKIVALSGSTIYSMNTADGQLKTTSIGDSYGTLENLFLHNGEMMLFSKASDGYRMMKFDGDNITSNNIVTLLNDYLGDSWWANVTSSGNNYFYACSNREKYVILDENGNSREYNYALDNSHPYYSLATVNGNGNFYQAYIYFQSSTPKDDYWVVKKNGQEIYQVSGIKVEPIHTNINAIGDNVYLLGSNYDDKGVYAMNSNAVVDDHFTVISCACVINGQLCLGGYKTDEHKVNRATMKVGDKYYDLTDELGWYEYKDAETGAGNNHSSCVESFMVENNEIYVRVRKYSQVNPYISGGYDYFNASGDAIFRNTHKVMDLGDKLIRSCVIIPQK
;
A
#
# COMPACT_ATOMS: atom_id res chain seq x y z
N MET A 1 59.27 -19.95 18.41
CA MET A 1 58.41 -18.75 18.65
C MET A 1 57.77 -18.19 17.37
N LYS A 2 58.31 -18.35 16.18
CA LYS A 2 57.77 -17.79 14.92
C LYS A 2 56.49 -18.50 14.41
N THR A 3 56.30 -19.78 14.68
CA THR A 3 55.17 -20.57 14.17
C THR A 3 53.85 -20.31 14.93
N ARG A 4 53.91 -19.89 16.21
CA ARG A 4 52.72 -19.58 17.01
C ARG A 4 52.11 -18.20 16.67
N LEU A 5 52.94 -17.27 16.18
CA LEU A 5 52.52 -15.95 15.78
C LEU A 5 51.69 -15.99 14.47
N PHE A 6 52.07 -16.88 13.54
CA PHE A 6 51.34 -17.07 12.28
C PHE A 6 49.95 -17.71 12.47
N LEU A 7 49.81 -18.62 13.46
CA LEU A 7 48.51 -19.24 13.76
C LEU A 7 47.56 -18.25 14.40
N LEU A 8 48.04 -17.34 15.24
CA LEU A 8 47.22 -16.28 15.84
C LEU A 8 46.78 -15.22 14.81
N LEU A 9 47.63 -14.87 13.83
CA LEU A 9 47.26 -13.95 12.75
C LEU A 9 46.25 -14.59 11.78
N ALA A 10 46.40 -15.90 11.48
CA ALA A 10 45.44 -16.63 10.65
C ALA A 10 44.08 -16.79 11.34
N LEU A 11 44.05 -17.00 12.68
CA LEU A 11 42.80 -17.06 13.45
C LEU A 11 42.13 -15.70 13.54
N SER A 12 42.87 -14.59 13.65
CA SER A 12 42.31 -13.24 13.67
C SER A 12 41.75 -12.82 12.31
N LEU A 13 42.34 -13.26 11.19
CA LEU A 13 41.82 -13.00 9.85
C LEU A 13 40.53 -13.80 9.53
N VAL A 14 40.35 -14.98 10.14
CA VAL A 14 39.10 -15.74 10.00
C VAL A 14 37.98 -15.16 10.85
N LEU A 15 38.28 -14.45 11.95
CA LEU A 15 37.26 -13.81 12.80
C LEU A 15 36.81 -12.46 12.27
N PHE A 16 37.50 -11.85 11.30
CA PHE A 16 37.06 -10.61 10.64
C PHE A 16 36.40 -10.80 9.27
N SER A 17 36.18 -12.04 8.81
CA SER A 17 35.51 -12.32 7.55
C SER A 17 34.07 -12.87 7.72
N CYS A 18 33.53 -12.89 8.92
CA CYS A 18 32.11 -12.97 9.13
C CYS A 18 31.55 -11.53 9.15
N GLU A 19 31.46 -10.89 8.01
CA GLU A 19 30.35 -9.97 7.78
C GLU A 19 29.10 -10.82 7.96
N ASP A 20 28.35 -10.56 9.04
CA ASP A 20 27.05 -11.15 9.27
C ASP A 20 26.13 -10.80 8.10
N LYS A 21 26.11 -11.67 7.08
CA LYS A 21 25.13 -11.60 5.99
C LYS A 21 23.70 -11.92 6.46
N ASN A 22 23.48 -12.03 7.78
CA ASN A 22 22.22 -12.43 8.41
C ASN A 22 21.48 -11.32 9.14
N ASP A 23 21.80 -10.04 8.89
CA ASP A 23 21.14 -8.90 9.54
C ASP A 23 19.90 -8.42 8.76
N GLU A 24 19.45 -9.14 7.74
CA GLU A 24 18.25 -8.76 7.03
C GLU A 24 16.99 -9.16 7.85
N PRO A 25 15.99 -8.29 7.96
CA PRO A 25 14.81 -8.50 8.81
C PRO A 25 13.85 -9.57 8.28
N TRP A 26 14.08 -10.04 7.05
CA TRP A 26 13.29 -11.12 6.42
C TRP A 26 14.06 -12.43 6.35
N SER A 27 13.33 -13.52 6.25
CA SER A 27 13.92 -14.85 6.02
C SER A 27 14.62 -14.92 4.67
N PRO A 28 15.69 -15.73 4.52
CA PRO A 28 16.23 -16.04 3.21
C PRO A 28 15.15 -16.54 2.26
N GLN A 29 15.22 -16.17 0.98
CA GLN A 29 14.29 -16.63 -0.04
C GLN A 29 14.36 -18.15 -0.19
N THR A 30 13.44 -18.88 0.42
CA THR A 30 13.44 -20.34 0.46
C THR A 30 12.29 -20.98 -0.31
N GLN A 31 11.26 -20.19 -0.66
CA GLN A 31 10.06 -20.72 -1.29
C GLN A 31 9.65 -19.88 -2.50
N ASP A 32 9.33 -20.59 -3.58
CA ASP A 32 8.73 -19.95 -4.75
C ASP A 32 7.30 -19.53 -4.46
N VAL A 33 6.90 -18.42 -5.05
CA VAL A 33 5.55 -17.90 -4.95
C VAL A 33 5.00 -17.59 -6.34
N LYS A 34 3.69 -17.58 -6.45
CA LYS A 34 2.97 -17.02 -7.60
C LYS A 34 2.46 -15.63 -7.21
N ILE A 35 2.90 -14.61 -7.93
CA ILE A 35 2.40 -13.25 -7.81
C ILE A 35 1.28 -13.08 -8.83
N VAL A 36 0.11 -12.62 -8.38
CA VAL A 36 -1.03 -12.37 -9.26
C VAL A 36 -1.52 -10.95 -9.04
N ALA A 37 -1.51 -10.14 -10.08
CA ALA A 37 -1.85 -8.73 -10.04
C ALA A 37 -3.00 -8.41 -10.99
N LEU A 38 -3.96 -7.63 -10.54
CA LEU A 38 -5.07 -7.10 -11.32
C LEU A 38 -4.77 -5.69 -11.81
N SER A 39 -4.88 -5.46 -13.12
CA SER A 39 -4.79 -4.13 -13.72
C SER A 39 -5.88 -3.96 -14.78
N GLY A 40 -6.82 -3.06 -14.56
CA GLY A 40 -8.00 -2.92 -15.42
C GLY A 40 -8.80 -4.22 -15.50
N SER A 41 -9.02 -4.73 -16.71
CA SER A 41 -9.67 -6.03 -16.98
C SER A 41 -8.67 -7.17 -17.21
N THR A 42 -7.41 -6.99 -16.85
CA THR A 42 -6.34 -7.95 -17.14
C THR A 42 -5.70 -8.44 -15.85
N ILE A 43 -5.49 -9.73 -15.77
CA ILE A 43 -4.74 -10.39 -14.70
C ILE A 43 -3.36 -10.74 -15.23
N TYR A 44 -2.36 -10.32 -14.49
CA TYR A 44 -0.95 -10.62 -14.69
C TYR A 44 -0.51 -11.61 -13.63
N SER A 45 0.10 -12.72 -14.02
CA SER A 45 0.62 -13.70 -13.06
C SER A 45 2.04 -14.12 -13.41
N MET A 46 2.85 -14.36 -12.39
CA MET A 46 4.24 -14.78 -12.54
C MET A 46 4.62 -15.71 -11.40
N ASN A 47 5.27 -16.83 -11.70
CA ASN A 47 5.97 -17.63 -10.70
C ASN A 47 7.39 -17.08 -10.53
N THR A 48 7.84 -16.94 -9.29
CA THR A 48 9.22 -16.50 -9.02
C THR A 48 10.27 -17.53 -9.43
N ALA A 49 9.90 -18.79 -9.57
CA ALA A 49 10.79 -19.86 -10.02
C ALA A 49 11.27 -19.70 -11.47
N ASP A 50 10.39 -19.27 -12.36
CA ASP A 50 10.68 -19.19 -13.81
C ASP A 50 10.71 -17.74 -14.33
N GLY A 51 10.18 -16.79 -13.58
CA GLY A 51 10.13 -15.37 -13.95
C GLY A 51 9.23 -15.06 -15.15
N GLN A 52 8.45 -16.03 -15.64
CA GLN A 52 7.61 -15.84 -16.82
C GLN A 52 6.30 -15.13 -16.47
N LEU A 53 6.10 -13.97 -17.10
CA LEU A 53 4.87 -13.21 -16.97
C LEU A 53 3.79 -13.78 -17.90
N LYS A 54 2.69 -14.23 -17.31
CA LYS A 54 1.48 -14.66 -18.02
C LYS A 54 0.41 -13.59 -17.90
N THR A 55 -0.32 -13.37 -18.97
CA THR A 55 -1.41 -12.38 -19.05
C THR A 55 -2.72 -13.09 -19.39
N THR A 56 -3.76 -12.85 -18.59
CA THR A 56 -5.11 -13.35 -18.81
C THR A 56 -6.08 -12.18 -18.88
N SER A 57 -6.72 -11.97 -20.02
CA SER A 57 -7.74 -10.94 -20.18
C SER A 57 -9.09 -11.47 -19.71
N ILE A 58 -9.75 -10.75 -18.81
CA ILE A 58 -11.09 -11.03 -18.36
C ILE A 58 -12.05 -10.23 -19.23
N GLY A 59 -13.01 -10.90 -19.85
CA GLY A 59 -13.94 -10.26 -20.78
C GLY A 59 -14.80 -9.17 -20.13
N ASP A 60 -15.18 -8.16 -20.90
CA ASP A 60 -15.98 -7.02 -20.46
C ASP A 60 -17.39 -7.40 -19.94
N SER A 61 -17.87 -8.60 -20.25
CA SER A 61 -19.14 -9.15 -19.75
C SER A 61 -19.22 -9.28 -18.22
N TYR A 62 -18.07 -9.23 -17.55
CA TYR A 62 -18.02 -9.30 -16.09
C TYR A 62 -18.04 -7.91 -15.42
N GLY A 63 -18.08 -6.83 -16.19
CA GLY A 63 -18.05 -5.46 -15.70
C GLY A 63 -16.67 -4.98 -15.30
N THR A 64 -16.62 -3.91 -14.52
CA THR A 64 -15.36 -3.34 -14.01
C THR A 64 -14.83 -4.18 -12.86
N LEU A 65 -13.64 -4.75 -13.00
CA LEU A 65 -12.98 -5.48 -11.93
C LEU A 65 -12.48 -4.50 -10.86
N GLU A 66 -12.92 -4.67 -9.63
CA GLU A 66 -12.62 -3.77 -8.52
C GLU A 66 -11.54 -4.32 -7.59
N ASN A 67 -11.54 -5.64 -7.34
CA ASN A 67 -10.58 -6.25 -6.45
C ASN A 67 -10.25 -7.70 -6.82
N LEU A 68 -9.04 -8.13 -6.49
CA LEU A 68 -8.56 -9.51 -6.48
C LEU A 68 -8.05 -9.82 -5.08
N PHE A 69 -8.48 -10.92 -4.48
CA PHE A 69 -8.07 -11.32 -3.13
C PHE A 69 -8.10 -12.84 -2.96
N LEU A 70 -7.52 -13.33 -1.87
CA LEU A 70 -7.61 -14.75 -1.48
C LEU A 70 -8.70 -14.95 -0.45
N HIS A 71 -9.48 -16.02 -0.62
CA HIS A 71 -10.45 -16.50 0.36
C HIS A 71 -10.33 -18.03 0.45
N ASN A 72 -9.96 -18.54 1.62
CA ASN A 72 -9.71 -19.98 1.84
C ASN A 72 -8.76 -20.62 0.81
N GLY A 73 -7.74 -19.87 0.39
CA GLY A 73 -6.75 -20.31 -0.61
C GLY A 73 -7.24 -20.25 -2.07
N GLU A 74 -8.48 -19.83 -2.32
CA GLU A 74 -9.01 -19.60 -3.66
C GLU A 74 -8.85 -18.14 -4.06
N MET A 75 -8.51 -17.89 -5.33
CA MET A 75 -8.51 -16.52 -5.88
C MET A 75 -9.93 -16.08 -6.18
N MET A 76 -10.30 -14.93 -5.64
CA MET A 76 -11.61 -14.30 -5.81
C MET A 76 -11.44 -12.96 -6.52
N LEU A 77 -12.35 -12.68 -7.46
CA LEU A 77 -12.50 -11.40 -8.14
C LEU A 77 -13.82 -10.77 -7.76
N PHE A 78 -13.78 -9.51 -7.42
CA PHE A 78 -14.96 -8.68 -7.21
C PHE A 78 -15.10 -7.67 -8.34
N SER A 79 -16.31 -7.54 -8.88
CA SER A 79 -16.58 -6.60 -9.97
C SER A 79 -17.91 -5.89 -9.82
N LYS A 80 -18.01 -4.74 -10.51
CA LYS A 80 -19.25 -3.97 -10.66
C LYS A 80 -19.67 -4.03 -12.13
N ALA A 81 -20.83 -4.64 -12.41
CA ALA A 81 -21.50 -4.65 -13.70
C ALA A 81 -22.74 -3.75 -13.68
N SER A 82 -23.36 -3.54 -14.84
CA SER A 82 -24.59 -2.71 -14.97
C SER A 82 -25.79 -3.32 -14.23
N ASP A 83 -25.80 -4.63 -14.06
CA ASP A 83 -26.86 -5.40 -13.42
C ASP A 83 -26.58 -5.80 -11.96
N GLY A 84 -25.43 -5.41 -11.42
CA GLY A 84 -25.07 -5.66 -10.02
C GLY A 84 -23.59 -5.91 -9.77
N TYR A 85 -23.29 -6.18 -8.51
CA TYR A 85 -21.97 -6.61 -8.09
C TYR A 85 -21.82 -8.12 -8.25
N ARG A 86 -20.60 -8.56 -8.58
CA ARG A 86 -20.31 -9.97 -8.84
C ARG A 86 -19.12 -10.43 -8.01
N MET A 87 -19.22 -11.65 -7.51
CA MET A 87 -18.15 -12.39 -6.89
C MET A 87 -17.83 -13.60 -7.76
N MET A 88 -16.60 -13.71 -8.22
CA MET A 88 -16.15 -14.73 -9.16
C MET A 88 -14.98 -15.51 -8.58
N LYS A 89 -14.92 -16.82 -8.83
CA LYS A 89 -13.72 -17.62 -8.58
C LYS A 89 -12.86 -17.61 -9.84
N PHE A 90 -11.55 -17.51 -9.64
CA PHE A 90 -10.56 -17.52 -10.70
C PHE A 90 -9.49 -18.59 -10.39
N ASP A 91 -9.25 -19.53 -11.31
CA ASP A 91 -8.29 -20.62 -11.09
C ASP A 91 -6.86 -20.31 -11.54
N GLY A 92 -6.65 -19.14 -12.09
CA GLY A 92 -5.38 -18.66 -12.68
C GLY A 92 -5.43 -18.55 -14.19
N ASP A 93 -6.43 -19.15 -14.82
CA ASP A 93 -6.64 -19.13 -16.27
C ASP A 93 -8.05 -18.70 -16.65
N ASN A 94 -9.04 -19.14 -15.88
CA ASN A 94 -10.45 -18.99 -16.21
C ASN A 94 -11.28 -18.54 -14.99
N ILE A 95 -12.41 -17.92 -15.28
CA ILE A 95 -13.48 -17.73 -14.31
C ILE A 95 -14.22 -19.07 -14.16
N THR A 96 -14.17 -19.66 -12.98
CA THR A 96 -14.80 -20.98 -12.68
C THR A 96 -16.18 -20.84 -12.05
N SER A 97 -16.49 -19.68 -11.47
CA SER A 97 -17.82 -19.33 -11.01
C SER A 97 -18.06 -17.83 -11.13
N ASN A 98 -19.34 -17.42 -11.29
CA ASN A 98 -19.73 -16.03 -11.40
C ASN A 98 -21.11 -15.85 -10.74
N ASN A 99 -21.11 -15.27 -9.53
CA ASN A 99 -22.32 -15.12 -8.74
C ASN A 99 -22.64 -13.64 -8.53
N ILE A 100 -23.91 -13.27 -8.70
CA ILE A 100 -24.40 -11.93 -8.34
C ILE A 100 -24.44 -11.85 -6.81
N VAL A 101 -23.90 -10.75 -6.26
CA VAL A 101 -23.88 -10.49 -4.82
C VAL A 101 -25.16 -9.75 -4.45
N THR A 102 -26.24 -10.51 -4.19
CA THR A 102 -27.56 -9.93 -3.88
C THR A 102 -27.55 -9.10 -2.60
N LEU A 103 -26.63 -9.37 -1.68
CA LEU A 103 -26.44 -8.57 -0.45
C LEU A 103 -26.13 -7.08 -0.74
N LEU A 104 -25.67 -6.77 -1.95
CA LEU A 104 -25.30 -5.41 -2.35
C LEU A 104 -26.37 -4.72 -3.22
N ASN A 105 -27.53 -5.32 -3.41
CA ASN A 105 -28.57 -4.74 -4.28
C ASN A 105 -29.00 -3.34 -3.84
N ASP A 106 -29.08 -3.10 -2.53
CA ASP A 106 -29.45 -1.80 -1.98
C ASP A 106 -28.39 -0.71 -2.18
N TYR A 107 -27.18 -1.09 -2.66
CA TYR A 107 -26.03 -0.23 -2.87
C TYR A 107 -25.66 -0.07 -4.35
N LEU A 108 -26.61 -0.30 -5.27
CA LEU A 108 -26.38 -0.23 -6.72
C LEU A 108 -26.56 1.18 -7.31
N GLY A 109 -27.04 2.14 -6.54
CA GLY A 109 -27.30 3.51 -7.03
C GLY A 109 -26.01 4.30 -7.32
N ASP A 110 -26.12 5.40 -8.10
CA ASP A 110 -25.01 6.28 -8.48
C ASP A 110 -24.31 6.95 -7.28
N SER A 111 -25.00 7.07 -6.15
CA SER A 111 -24.46 7.64 -4.91
C SER A 111 -23.68 6.66 -4.04
N TRP A 112 -23.72 5.36 -4.36
CA TRP A 112 -23.04 4.32 -3.61
C TRP A 112 -21.80 3.78 -4.35
N TRP A 113 -20.77 3.54 -3.57
CA TRP A 113 -19.59 2.79 -3.98
C TRP A 113 -19.44 1.58 -3.07
N ALA A 114 -19.11 0.44 -3.64
CA ALA A 114 -18.84 -0.78 -2.89
C ALA A 114 -17.54 -1.43 -3.38
N ASN A 115 -16.79 -1.97 -2.44
CA ASN A 115 -15.62 -2.79 -2.72
C ASN A 115 -15.52 -3.92 -1.68
N VAL A 116 -14.60 -4.86 -1.92
CA VAL A 116 -14.27 -5.91 -0.97
C VAL A 116 -12.93 -5.57 -0.32
N THR A 117 -12.88 -5.69 1.00
CA THR A 117 -11.63 -5.71 1.75
C THR A 117 -11.44 -7.10 2.33
N SER A 118 -10.22 -7.63 2.26
CA SER A 118 -9.88 -8.96 2.78
C SER A 118 -8.67 -8.88 3.69
N SER A 119 -8.65 -9.76 4.70
CA SER A 119 -7.48 -9.99 5.53
C SER A 119 -7.50 -11.42 6.05
N GLY A 120 -6.45 -12.16 5.76
CA GLY A 120 -6.44 -13.61 6.01
C GLY A 120 -7.56 -14.32 5.22
N ASN A 121 -8.33 -15.14 5.89
CA ASN A 121 -9.42 -15.90 5.28
C ASN A 121 -10.79 -15.18 5.30
N ASN A 122 -10.86 -13.97 5.86
CA ASN A 122 -12.11 -13.21 5.95
C ASN A 122 -12.16 -12.11 4.90
N TYR A 123 -13.34 -11.81 4.42
CA TYR A 123 -13.59 -10.64 3.60
C TYR A 123 -14.87 -9.92 4.04
N PHE A 124 -14.93 -8.65 3.74
CA PHE A 124 -16.04 -7.76 4.05
C PHE A 124 -16.35 -6.88 2.84
N TYR A 125 -17.63 -6.69 2.58
CA TYR A 125 -18.04 -5.66 1.63
C TYR A 125 -18.04 -4.31 2.36
N ALA A 126 -17.33 -3.36 1.81
CA ALA A 126 -17.29 -1.99 2.29
C ALA A 126 -18.06 -1.11 1.30
N CYS A 127 -19.19 -0.59 1.72
CA CYS A 127 -20.03 0.30 0.91
C CYS A 127 -19.99 1.70 1.49
N SER A 128 -20.00 2.72 0.63
CA SER A 128 -20.07 4.11 1.09
C SER A 128 -20.86 4.98 0.15
N ASN A 129 -21.53 5.97 0.71
CA ASN A 129 -22.12 7.12 0.02
C ASN A 129 -21.64 8.40 0.70
N ARG A 130 -22.32 9.53 0.44
CA ARG A 130 -21.97 10.82 1.04
C ARG A 130 -22.33 10.95 2.53
N GLU A 131 -23.12 10.03 3.08
CA GLU A 131 -23.68 10.13 4.42
C GLU A 131 -23.09 9.10 5.38
N LYS A 132 -22.80 7.89 4.90
CA LYS A 132 -22.37 6.78 5.75
C LYS A 132 -21.46 5.76 5.06
N TYR A 133 -20.73 5.01 5.89
CA TYR A 133 -20.11 3.73 5.54
C TYR A 133 -20.99 2.58 6.02
N VAL A 134 -21.06 1.52 5.25
CA VAL A 134 -21.71 0.26 5.63
C VAL A 134 -20.72 -0.86 5.42
N ILE A 135 -20.53 -1.67 6.44
CA ILE A 135 -19.68 -2.86 6.38
C ILE A 135 -20.57 -4.08 6.51
N LEU A 136 -20.55 -4.96 5.51
CA LEU A 136 -21.26 -6.23 5.54
C LEU A 136 -20.27 -7.38 5.59
N ASP A 137 -20.55 -8.38 6.43
CA ASP A 137 -19.84 -9.66 6.34
C ASP A 137 -20.39 -10.52 5.17
N GLU A 138 -19.78 -11.67 4.93
CA GLU A 138 -20.19 -12.62 3.89
C GLU A 138 -21.61 -13.18 4.07
N ASN A 139 -22.16 -13.12 5.29
CA ASN A 139 -23.51 -13.56 5.63
C ASN A 139 -24.56 -12.45 5.55
N GLY A 140 -24.12 -11.21 5.24
CA GLY A 140 -24.98 -10.04 5.13
C GLY A 140 -25.27 -9.33 6.45
N ASN A 141 -24.59 -9.68 7.54
CA ASN A 141 -24.70 -8.89 8.77
C ASN A 141 -24.04 -7.53 8.54
N SER A 142 -24.83 -6.46 8.67
CA SER A 142 -24.40 -5.10 8.39
C SER A 142 -24.12 -4.29 9.64
N ARG A 143 -23.14 -3.39 9.54
CA ARG A 143 -22.87 -2.35 10.52
C ARG A 143 -22.72 -1.03 9.79
N GLU A 144 -23.42 -0.01 10.28
CA GLU A 144 -23.43 1.32 9.69
C GLU A 144 -22.63 2.31 10.54
N TYR A 145 -21.89 3.18 9.88
CA TYR A 145 -21.08 4.23 10.48
C TYR A 145 -21.30 5.54 9.75
N ASN A 146 -21.88 6.52 10.42
CA ASN A 146 -22.06 7.83 9.82
C ASN A 146 -20.70 8.47 9.57
N TYR A 147 -20.57 9.20 8.44
CA TYR A 147 -19.53 10.21 8.34
C TYR A 147 -19.70 11.12 9.55
N ALA A 148 -18.62 11.45 10.23
CA ALA A 148 -18.65 12.31 11.41
C ALA A 148 -18.94 13.76 11.00
N LEU A 149 -20.07 13.99 10.38
CA LEU A 149 -20.55 15.28 9.98
C LEU A 149 -21.52 15.78 11.07
N ASP A 150 -20.98 16.26 12.17
CA ASP A 150 -21.64 17.40 12.75
C ASP A 150 -21.33 18.59 11.81
N ASN A 151 -22.19 19.59 11.73
CA ASN A 151 -22.12 20.72 10.79
C ASN A 151 -20.84 21.58 10.88
N SER A 152 -19.79 21.11 11.57
CA SER A 152 -18.51 21.77 11.79
C SER A 152 -17.35 21.23 10.94
N HIS A 153 -17.61 20.40 9.93
CA HIS A 153 -16.76 20.09 8.78
C HIS A 153 -15.56 19.14 8.97
N PRO A 154 -15.65 17.87 8.63
CA PRO A 154 -14.53 17.16 8.08
C PRO A 154 -14.46 17.31 6.56
N TYR A 155 -13.45 17.99 6.06
CA TYR A 155 -13.21 18.10 4.62
C TYR A 155 -12.59 16.83 4.02
N TYR A 156 -12.05 15.94 4.87
CA TYR A 156 -11.34 14.75 4.42
C TYR A 156 -11.48 13.61 5.41
N SER A 157 -11.80 12.43 4.92
CA SER A 157 -11.89 11.21 5.73
C SER A 157 -11.22 10.03 5.05
N LEU A 158 -10.61 9.18 5.87
CA LEU A 158 -9.98 7.93 5.48
C LEU A 158 -10.70 6.79 6.18
N ALA A 159 -10.76 5.63 5.55
CA ALA A 159 -11.38 4.45 6.15
C ALA A 159 -10.66 3.17 5.75
N THR A 160 -10.64 2.19 6.66
CA THR A 160 -10.13 0.85 6.42
C THR A 160 -10.87 -0.16 7.29
N VAL A 161 -10.81 -1.45 6.90
CA VAL A 161 -11.34 -2.57 7.68
C VAL A 161 -10.22 -3.58 7.88
N ASN A 162 -10.05 -4.09 9.09
CA ASN A 162 -9.09 -5.17 9.34
C ASN A 162 -9.73 -6.56 9.15
N GLY A 163 -8.91 -7.63 9.22
CA GLY A 163 -9.35 -9.01 9.03
C GLY A 163 -10.34 -9.54 10.06
N ASN A 164 -10.50 -8.85 11.19
CA ASN A 164 -11.52 -9.15 12.19
C ASN A 164 -12.81 -8.37 11.95
N GLY A 165 -12.92 -7.64 10.84
CA GLY A 165 -14.05 -6.79 10.50
C GLY A 165 -14.19 -5.53 11.36
N ASN A 166 -13.15 -5.13 12.08
CA ASN A 166 -13.15 -3.83 12.75
C ASN A 166 -13.00 -2.73 11.71
N PHE A 167 -13.90 -1.78 11.76
CA PHE A 167 -13.89 -0.59 10.90
C PHE A 167 -13.13 0.53 11.59
N TYR A 168 -12.17 1.09 10.88
CA TYR A 168 -11.39 2.25 11.33
C TYR A 168 -11.64 3.42 10.40
N GLN A 169 -11.82 4.58 11.00
CA GLN A 169 -12.06 5.84 10.30
C GLN A 169 -11.17 6.91 10.89
N ALA A 170 -10.54 7.71 10.04
CA ALA A 170 -9.86 8.93 10.46
C ALA A 170 -10.46 10.11 9.71
N TYR A 171 -10.66 11.23 10.40
CA TYR A 171 -11.12 12.48 9.81
C TYR A 171 -10.44 13.67 10.46
N ILE A 172 -10.22 14.71 9.68
CA ILE A 172 -9.54 15.91 10.15
C ILE A 172 -10.53 16.99 10.55
N TYR A 173 -10.23 17.66 11.66
CA TYR A 173 -10.86 18.90 12.07
C TYR A 173 -9.93 20.08 11.79
N PHE A 174 -10.43 21.07 11.04
CA PHE A 174 -9.77 22.33 10.83
C PHE A 174 -10.17 23.29 11.94
N GLN A 175 -9.22 23.64 12.82
CA GLN A 175 -9.52 24.51 13.97
C GLN A 175 -9.48 26.00 13.66
N SER A 176 -8.70 26.43 12.68
CA SER A 176 -8.52 27.86 12.43
C SER A 176 -7.84 28.15 11.08
N SER A 177 -7.53 29.42 10.87
CA SER A 177 -6.68 29.89 9.78
C SER A 177 -5.22 29.37 9.85
N THR A 178 -4.85 28.62 10.88
CA THR A 178 -3.50 28.10 11.09
C THR A 178 -3.51 26.58 10.90
N PRO A 179 -3.11 26.04 9.75
CA PRO A 179 -3.18 24.60 9.47
C PRO A 179 -2.44 23.70 10.48
N LYS A 180 -1.46 24.24 11.21
CA LYS A 180 -0.71 23.51 12.24
C LYS A 180 -1.55 23.16 13.49
N ASP A 181 -2.69 23.79 13.67
CA ASP A 181 -3.60 23.54 14.79
C ASP A 181 -4.66 22.46 14.44
N ASP A 182 -4.66 22.00 13.20
CA ASP A 182 -5.57 20.96 12.75
C ASP A 182 -5.23 19.62 13.40
N TYR A 183 -6.27 18.84 13.69
CA TYR A 183 -6.07 17.53 14.29
C TYR A 183 -6.95 16.46 13.65
N TRP A 184 -6.42 15.25 13.64
CA TRP A 184 -7.13 14.06 13.21
C TRP A 184 -7.80 13.39 14.39
N VAL A 185 -9.02 12.91 14.18
CA VAL A 185 -9.73 12.02 15.10
C VAL A 185 -9.80 10.65 14.47
N VAL A 186 -9.31 9.64 15.19
CA VAL A 186 -9.35 8.25 14.75
C VAL A 186 -10.37 7.48 15.56
N LYS A 187 -11.25 6.78 14.86
CA LYS A 187 -12.32 5.95 15.45
C LYS A 187 -12.14 4.48 15.08
N LYS A 188 -12.52 3.60 16.01
CA LYS A 188 -12.70 2.16 15.81
C LYS A 188 -14.15 1.81 16.07
N ASN A 189 -14.86 1.25 15.08
CA ASN A 189 -16.26 0.86 15.18
C ASN A 189 -17.17 2.00 15.69
N GLY A 190 -16.89 3.23 15.21
CA GLY A 190 -17.63 4.43 15.59
C GLY A 190 -17.20 5.10 16.91
N GLN A 191 -16.37 4.45 17.71
CA GLN A 191 -15.84 5.02 18.97
C GLN A 191 -14.49 5.66 18.73
N GLU A 192 -14.29 6.87 19.24
CA GLU A 192 -13.00 7.54 19.23
C GLU A 192 -11.98 6.75 20.04
N ILE A 193 -10.79 6.55 19.46
CA ILE A 193 -9.69 5.85 20.10
C ILE A 193 -8.49 6.76 20.37
N TYR A 194 -8.26 7.76 19.53
CA TYR A 194 -7.27 8.82 19.78
C TYR A 194 -7.47 10.02 18.87
N GLN A 195 -6.86 11.14 19.27
CA GLN A 195 -6.68 12.34 18.44
C GLN A 195 -5.19 12.61 18.26
N VAL A 196 -4.79 13.15 17.13
CA VAL A 196 -3.40 13.49 16.83
C VAL A 196 -3.32 14.71 15.93
N SER A 197 -2.35 15.61 16.23
CA SER A 197 -2.01 16.78 15.43
C SER A 197 -0.69 16.57 14.69
N GLY A 198 -0.36 17.49 13.77
CA GLY A 198 0.93 17.51 13.09
C GLY A 198 1.02 16.62 11.86
N ILE A 199 -0.10 16.04 11.41
CA ILE A 199 -0.18 15.30 10.14
C ILE A 199 -0.97 16.13 9.15
N LYS A 200 -0.30 16.57 8.09
CA LYS A 200 -0.84 17.39 7.00
C LYS A 200 -1.82 16.57 6.15
N VAL A 201 -2.87 17.20 5.68
CA VAL A 201 -3.77 16.60 4.68
C VAL A 201 -3.10 16.64 3.31
N GLU A 202 -2.77 15.48 2.81
CA GLU A 202 -2.36 15.30 1.41
C GLU A 202 -3.24 14.22 0.77
N PRO A 203 -4.21 14.60 -0.08
CA PRO A 203 -5.24 13.68 -0.56
C PRO A 203 -4.71 12.41 -1.24
N ILE A 204 -3.49 12.45 -1.77
CA ILE A 204 -2.87 11.30 -2.47
C ILE A 204 -2.02 10.45 -1.50
N HIS A 205 -1.52 11.04 -0.41
CA HIS A 205 -0.48 10.42 0.40
C HIS A 205 -0.86 10.20 1.87
N THR A 206 -1.87 10.93 2.39
CA THR A 206 -2.36 10.65 3.75
C THR A 206 -3.20 9.38 3.72
N ASN A 207 -2.86 8.40 4.56
CA ASN A 207 -3.48 7.08 4.53
C ASN A 207 -3.75 6.55 5.95
N ILE A 208 -4.58 5.52 6.04
CA ILE A 208 -4.87 4.78 7.26
C ILE A 208 -4.66 3.28 7.01
N ASN A 209 -3.82 2.64 7.82
CA ASN A 209 -3.57 1.20 7.76
C ASN A 209 -3.95 0.52 9.07
N ALA A 210 -4.73 -0.53 8.98
CA ALA A 210 -5.05 -1.39 10.12
C ALA A 210 -4.17 -2.64 10.10
N ILE A 211 -3.38 -2.86 11.16
CA ILE A 211 -2.44 -3.96 11.30
C ILE A 211 -2.76 -4.69 12.61
N GLY A 212 -3.40 -5.86 12.50
CA GLY A 212 -3.98 -6.52 13.67
C GLY A 212 -5.05 -5.62 14.31
N ASP A 213 -4.92 -5.35 15.59
CA ASP A 213 -5.82 -4.45 16.32
C ASP A 213 -5.34 -2.99 16.39
N ASN A 214 -4.16 -2.71 15.84
CA ASN A 214 -3.60 -1.36 15.78
C ASN A 214 -4.01 -0.67 14.47
N VAL A 215 -4.13 0.66 14.54
CA VAL A 215 -4.37 1.49 13.37
C VAL A 215 -3.31 2.59 13.31
N TYR A 216 -2.74 2.76 12.13
CA TYR A 216 -1.72 3.75 11.83
C TYR A 216 -2.30 4.81 10.89
N LEU A 217 -2.21 6.06 11.30
CA LEU A 217 -2.41 7.21 10.42
C LEU A 217 -1.05 7.61 9.87
N LEU A 218 -0.95 7.76 8.56
CA LEU A 218 0.31 7.91 7.83
C LEU A 218 0.25 9.16 6.97
N GLY A 219 1.38 9.81 6.73
CA GLY A 219 1.43 10.98 5.87
C GLY A 219 2.73 11.78 5.98
N SER A 220 2.63 13.08 5.88
CA SER A 220 3.70 14.05 6.12
C SER A 220 3.29 15.08 7.17
N ASN A 221 4.26 15.79 7.73
CA ASN A 221 4.02 16.99 8.53
C ASN A 221 4.14 18.26 7.68
N TYR A 222 3.94 19.42 8.33
CA TYR A 222 4.03 20.73 7.65
C TYR A 222 5.46 21.18 7.31
N ASP A 223 6.48 20.41 7.70
CA ASP A 223 7.88 20.60 7.34
C ASP A 223 8.34 19.61 6.26
N ASP A 224 7.39 18.94 5.57
CA ASP A 224 7.59 17.94 4.52
C ASP A 224 8.49 16.76 4.99
N LYS A 225 8.21 16.26 6.20
CA LYS A 225 8.80 15.06 6.78
C LYS A 225 7.75 13.99 6.97
N GLY A 226 8.11 12.74 6.71
CA GLY A 226 7.24 11.61 6.92
C GLY A 226 6.79 11.48 8.37
N VAL A 227 5.51 11.19 8.57
CA VAL A 227 4.90 11.08 9.89
C VAL A 227 4.00 9.86 9.95
N TYR A 228 4.01 9.17 11.07
CA TYR A 228 3.00 8.19 11.41
C TYR A 228 2.52 8.35 12.85
N ALA A 229 1.28 7.93 13.13
CA ALA A 229 0.72 7.92 14.46
C ALA A 229 -0.09 6.63 14.68
N MET A 230 0.12 5.98 15.82
CA MET A 230 -0.65 4.83 16.28
C MET A 230 -1.51 5.17 17.52
N ASN A 231 -1.27 6.35 18.09
CA ASN A 231 -1.96 6.92 19.24
C ASN A 231 -1.91 8.46 19.12
N SER A 232 -2.15 9.17 20.21
CA SER A 232 -2.12 10.63 20.24
C SER A 232 -0.76 11.28 19.97
N ASN A 233 0.30 10.50 19.82
CA ASN A 233 1.65 11.01 19.54
C ASN A 233 2.02 10.72 18.10
N ALA A 234 2.27 11.77 17.32
CA ALA A 234 2.84 11.65 16.00
C ALA A 234 4.37 11.44 16.09
N VAL A 235 4.86 10.46 15.36
CA VAL A 235 6.29 10.16 15.23
C VAL A 235 6.77 10.65 13.88
N VAL A 236 7.76 11.54 13.89
CA VAL A 236 8.39 12.08 12.67
C VAL A 236 9.58 11.20 12.31
N ASP A 237 9.67 10.82 11.05
CA ASP A 237 10.80 10.11 10.47
C ASP A 237 11.34 10.94 9.28
N ASP A 238 12.48 11.59 9.46
CA ASP A 238 13.05 12.53 8.49
C ASP A 238 13.79 11.85 7.32
N HIS A 239 13.87 10.51 7.34
CA HIS A 239 14.28 9.71 6.17
C HIS A 239 13.15 9.59 5.12
N PHE A 240 11.96 10.03 5.45
CA PHE A 240 10.84 10.13 4.52
C PHE A 240 10.43 11.59 4.33
N THR A 241 9.94 11.92 3.15
CA THR A 241 9.11 13.10 2.89
C THR A 241 7.65 12.77 3.17
N VAL A 242 7.21 11.58 2.76
CA VAL A 242 5.86 11.05 3.02
C VAL A 242 5.96 9.57 3.39
N ILE A 243 5.18 9.14 4.37
CA ILE A 243 4.90 7.73 4.67
C ILE A 243 3.49 7.41 4.17
N SER A 244 3.35 6.48 3.23
CA SER A 244 2.09 6.14 2.55
C SER A 244 1.49 4.81 3.01
N CYS A 245 2.32 3.87 3.48
CA CYS A 245 1.86 2.55 3.90
C CYS A 245 2.70 1.99 5.05
N ALA A 246 2.11 1.03 5.78
CA ALA A 246 2.76 0.33 6.85
C ALA A 246 2.36 -1.15 6.89
N CYS A 247 3.26 -2.00 7.39
CA CYS A 247 2.97 -3.38 7.77
C CYS A 247 3.83 -3.79 8.98
N VAL A 248 3.70 -5.04 9.41
CA VAL A 248 4.58 -5.63 10.44
C VAL A 248 5.12 -6.95 9.91
N ILE A 249 6.43 -7.14 10.03
CA ILE A 249 7.10 -8.42 9.75
C ILE A 249 7.97 -8.81 10.93
N ASN A 250 7.87 -10.06 11.40
CA ASN A 250 8.64 -10.55 12.55
C ASN A 250 8.57 -9.62 13.79
N GLY A 251 7.43 -8.97 14.01
CA GLY A 251 7.24 -8.02 15.10
C GLY A 251 7.87 -6.64 14.88
N GLN A 252 8.53 -6.40 13.73
CA GLN A 252 9.10 -5.12 13.37
C GLN A 252 8.14 -4.31 12.51
N LEU A 253 7.98 -3.03 12.82
CA LEU A 253 7.21 -2.09 12.00
C LEU A 253 7.97 -1.81 10.70
N CYS A 254 7.26 -1.93 9.59
CA CYS A 254 7.72 -1.56 8.27
C CYS A 254 6.94 -0.35 7.79
N LEU A 255 7.64 0.62 7.25
CA LEU A 255 7.08 1.85 6.69
C LEU A 255 7.49 1.97 5.23
N GLY A 256 6.58 2.42 4.39
CA GLY A 256 6.83 2.67 2.97
C GLY A 256 6.32 4.03 2.56
N GLY A 257 6.96 4.61 1.55
CA GLY A 257 6.63 5.92 1.03
C GLY A 257 7.71 6.41 0.07
N TYR A 258 8.07 7.67 0.19
CA TYR A 258 9.16 8.24 -0.57
C TYR A 258 9.97 9.27 0.21
N LYS A 259 11.21 9.46 -0.23
CA LYS A 259 12.08 10.57 0.12
C LYS A 259 12.29 11.45 -1.11
N THR A 260 12.02 12.74 -0.98
CA THR A 260 12.37 13.71 -2.02
C THR A 260 13.85 14.05 -1.91
N ASP A 261 14.57 13.90 -3.01
CA ASP A 261 16.00 14.21 -3.10
C ASP A 261 16.27 15.70 -3.33
N GLU A 262 17.53 16.07 -3.49
CA GLU A 262 17.97 17.44 -3.74
C GLU A 262 17.48 18.01 -5.08
N HIS A 263 17.14 17.14 -6.04
CA HIS A 263 16.58 17.50 -7.33
C HIS A 263 15.05 17.56 -7.35
N LYS A 264 14.40 17.43 -6.20
CA LYS A 264 12.93 17.40 -6.07
C LYS A 264 12.29 16.18 -6.77
N VAL A 265 13.02 15.09 -6.89
CA VAL A 265 12.55 13.81 -7.39
C VAL A 265 12.23 12.90 -6.22
N ASN A 266 11.07 12.27 -6.22
CA ASN A 266 10.68 11.34 -5.16
C ASN A 266 11.27 9.96 -5.43
N ARG A 267 11.96 9.43 -4.43
CA ARG A 267 12.62 8.12 -4.44
C ARG A 267 11.85 7.15 -3.54
N ALA A 268 11.41 6.02 -4.08
CA ALA A 268 10.70 4.99 -3.32
C ALA A 268 11.57 4.49 -2.16
N THR A 269 11.09 4.72 -0.95
CA THR A 269 11.82 4.42 0.28
C THR A 269 11.02 3.46 1.15
N MET A 270 11.70 2.46 1.68
CA MET A 270 11.16 1.51 2.64
C MET A 270 12.04 1.50 3.91
N LYS A 271 11.40 1.34 5.07
CA LYS A 271 12.05 1.09 6.35
C LYS A 271 11.56 -0.22 6.94
N VAL A 272 12.47 -1.02 7.49
CA VAL A 272 12.13 -2.24 8.23
C VAL A 272 12.94 -2.25 9.53
N GLY A 273 12.26 -2.17 10.67
CA GLY A 273 12.95 -1.89 11.94
C GLY A 273 13.69 -0.56 11.86
N ASP A 274 15.02 -0.60 12.03
CA ASP A 274 15.88 0.59 11.98
C ASP A 274 16.64 0.76 10.64
N LYS A 275 16.44 -0.17 9.68
CA LYS A 275 17.11 -0.14 8.37
C LYS A 275 16.26 0.53 7.30
N TYR A 276 16.90 1.34 6.45
CA TYR A 276 16.28 2.05 5.32
C TYR A 276 16.78 1.49 3.99
N TYR A 277 15.88 1.38 3.02
CA TYR A 277 16.13 0.85 1.69
C TYR A 277 15.56 1.81 0.64
N ASP A 278 16.38 2.21 -0.32
CA ASP A 278 15.96 2.91 -1.53
C ASP A 278 15.71 1.88 -2.63
N LEU A 279 14.49 1.82 -3.13
CA LEU A 279 14.10 0.87 -4.17
C LEU A 279 14.17 1.46 -5.59
N THR A 280 14.50 2.74 -5.71
CA THR A 280 14.43 3.48 -6.98
C THR A 280 15.47 2.99 -7.98
N ASP A 281 16.69 2.70 -7.54
CA ASP A 281 17.77 2.26 -8.43
C ASP A 281 17.47 0.87 -9.03
N GLU A 282 16.97 -0.07 -8.22
CA GLU A 282 16.54 -1.39 -8.69
C GLU A 282 15.29 -1.31 -9.58
N LEU A 283 14.41 -0.32 -9.33
CA LEU A 283 13.25 -0.05 -10.19
C LEU A 283 13.68 0.39 -11.58
N GLY A 284 14.80 1.13 -11.72
CA GLY A 284 15.24 1.71 -12.97
C GLY A 284 14.32 2.83 -13.49
N TRP A 285 13.62 3.52 -12.57
CA TRP A 285 12.68 4.60 -12.87
C TRP A 285 13.07 5.85 -12.11
N TYR A 286 14.09 6.56 -12.65
CA TYR A 286 14.58 7.82 -12.12
C TYR A 286 15.04 8.69 -13.30
N GLU A 287 14.52 9.90 -13.40
CA GLU A 287 14.98 10.91 -14.34
C GLU A 287 14.80 12.29 -13.70
N TYR A 288 15.84 13.06 -13.71
CA TYR A 288 15.82 14.48 -13.35
C TYR A 288 15.97 15.33 -14.61
N LYS A 289 15.08 16.30 -14.77
CA LYS A 289 15.18 17.31 -15.83
C LYS A 289 15.34 18.69 -15.22
N ASP A 290 16.45 19.35 -15.54
CA ASP A 290 16.72 20.70 -15.07
C ASP A 290 15.65 21.67 -15.57
N ALA A 291 15.17 22.52 -14.66
CA ALA A 291 14.15 23.53 -14.92
C ALA A 291 14.57 24.56 -15.99
N GLU A 292 15.88 24.84 -16.12
CA GLU A 292 16.39 25.82 -17.09
C GLU A 292 16.45 25.27 -18.53
N THR A 293 16.56 23.96 -18.69
CA THR A 293 16.82 23.31 -19.98
C THR A 293 15.73 22.38 -20.47
N GLY A 294 14.76 21.99 -19.62
CA GLY A 294 13.84 20.92 -19.94
C GLY A 294 12.39 21.15 -19.60
N ALA A 295 11.57 21.45 -20.60
CA ALA A 295 10.15 21.15 -20.50
C ALA A 295 9.99 19.63 -20.40
N GLY A 296 9.75 19.06 -19.22
CA GLY A 296 9.57 17.63 -19.03
C GLY A 296 9.16 17.24 -17.63
N ASN A 297 8.68 16.01 -17.51
CA ASN A 297 8.34 15.41 -16.24
C ASN A 297 9.55 14.71 -15.64
N ASN A 298 9.79 14.88 -14.35
CA ASN A 298 10.71 14.04 -13.61
C ASN A 298 10.12 12.64 -13.45
N HIS A 299 10.95 11.61 -13.46
CA HIS A 299 10.53 10.26 -13.11
C HIS A 299 10.73 10.03 -11.62
N SER A 300 9.63 9.91 -10.91
CA SER A 300 9.56 9.71 -9.47
C SER A 300 8.95 8.35 -9.11
N SER A 301 9.14 7.90 -7.89
CA SER A 301 8.58 6.65 -7.40
C SER A 301 8.15 6.72 -5.94
N CYS A 302 7.22 5.85 -5.54
CA CYS A 302 6.70 5.75 -4.19
C CYS A 302 6.37 4.30 -3.84
N VAL A 303 6.65 3.87 -2.61
CA VAL A 303 6.12 2.63 -2.06
C VAL A 303 4.65 2.85 -1.69
N GLU A 304 3.74 2.10 -2.32
CA GLU A 304 2.29 2.30 -2.20
C GLU A 304 1.61 1.30 -1.25
N SER A 305 2.11 0.08 -1.18
CA SER A 305 1.53 -0.95 -0.31
C SER A 305 2.49 -2.09 -0.05
N PHE A 306 2.25 -2.78 1.04
CA PHE A 306 2.92 -4.00 1.43
C PHE A 306 1.97 -5.20 1.41
N MET A 307 2.49 -6.36 1.05
CA MET A 307 1.92 -7.67 1.29
C MET A 307 2.96 -8.48 2.04
N VAL A 308 2.56 -9.26 3.01
CA VAL A 308 3.47 -10.12 3.80
C VAL A 308 3.06 -11.56 3.60
N GLU A 309 4.00 -12.39 3.16
CA GLU A 309 3.80 -13.83 2.99
C GLU A 309 5.09 -14.56 3.36
N ASN A 310 4.99 -15.61 4.19
CA ASN A 310 6.13 -16.46 4.61
C ASN A 310 7.33 -15.68 5.17
N ASN A 311 7.09 -14.66 5.99
CA ASN A 311 8.10 -13.74 6.53
C ASN A 311 8.92 -12.99 5.47
N GLU A 312 8.33 -12.75 4.32
CA GLU A 312 8.88 -11.88 3.29
C GLU A 312 7.92 -10.74 3.01
N ILE A 313 8.47 -9.61 2.61
CA ILE A 313 7.71 -8.42 2.24
C ILE A 313 7.63 -8.34 0.72
N TYR A 314 6.41 -8.24 0.20
CA TYR A 314 6.19 -7.89 -1.19
C TYR A 314 5.74 -6.45 -1.25
N VAL A 315 6.47 -5.65 -2.00
CA VAL A 315 6.34 -4.19 -2.02
C VAL A 315 5.82 -3.76 -3.37
N ARG A 316 4.65 -3.10 -3.40
CA ARG A 316 4.20 -2.43 -4.62
C ARG A 316 4.83 -1.04 -4.67
N VAL A 317 5.60 -0.80 -5.72
CA VAL A 317 6.21 0.49 -6.00
C VAL A 317 5.55 1.08 -7.22
N ARG A 318 5.00 2.29 -7.09
CA ARG A 318 4.39 3.05 -8.17
C ARG A 318 5.40 4.00 -8.79
N LYS A 319 5.37 4.02 -10.12
CA LYS A 319 6.10 4.95 -10.97
C LYS A 319 5.23 6.18 -11.23
N TYR A 320 5.81 7.35 -11.16
CA TYR A 320 5.14 8.62 -11.44
C TYR A 320 5.95 9.45 -12.44
N SER A 321 5.24 10.12 -13.32
CA SER A 321 5.77 11.26 -14.06
C SER A 321 5.35 12.51 -13.29
N GLN A 322 6.30 13.17 -12.66
CA GLN A 322 6.09 14.38 -11.88
C GLN A 322 6.36 15.59 -12.75
N VAL A 323 5.38 16.46 -12.91
CA VAL A 323 5.60 17.75 -13.58
C VAL A 323 6.46 18.63 -12.67
N ASN A 324 7.56 19.15 -13.22
CA ASN A 324 8.46 20.01 -12.47
C ASN A 324 7.70 21.27 -11.98
N PRO A 325 7.64 21.53 -10.66
CA PRO A 325 6.87 22.65 -10.11
C PRO A 325 7.37 24.03 -10.57
N TYR A 326 8.64 24.15 -10.93
CA TYR A 326 9.19 25.40 -11.48
C TYR A 326 8.64 25.76 -12.87
N ILE A 327 8.16 24.75 -13.63
CA ILE A 327 7.58 24.95 -14.96
C ILE A 327 6.06 25.13 -14.86
N SER A 328 5.41 24.50 -13.89
CA SER A 328 3.95 24.45 -13.73
C SER A 328 3.36 25.57 -12.85
N GLY A 329 4.14 26.57 -12.48
CA GLY A 329 3.64 27.66 -11.62
C GLY A 329 3.45 27.28 -10.16
N GLY A 330 4.19 26.29 -9.67
CA GLY A 330 4.23 25.90 -8.26
C GLY A 330 3.33 24.73 -7.86
N TYR A 331 2.73 24.02 -8.81
CA TYR A 331 1.92 22.84 -8.54
C TYR A 331 2.67 21.56 -8.95
N ASP A 332 2.86 20.65 -8.00
CA ASP A 332 3.34 19.30 -8.28
C ASP A 332 2.19 18.43 -8.78
N TYR A 333 2.26 18.03 -10.06
CA TYR A 333 1.32 17.06 -10.61
C TYR A 333 2.01 15.70 -10.72
N PHE A 334 1.41 14.69 -10.08
CA PHE A 334 1.85 13.31 -10.15
C PHE A 334 0.93 12.53 -11.08
N ASN A 335 1.45 12.10 -12.20
CA ASN A 335 0.76 11.17 -13.09
C ASN A 335 1.30 9.77 -12.87
N ALA A 336 0.47 8.86 -12.38
CA ALA A 336 0.84 7.47 -12.23
C ALA A 336 1.18 6.85 -13.59
N SER A 337 2.35 6.27 -13.72
CA SER A 337 2.93 5.78 -14.98
C SER A 337 3.13 4.27 -15.01
N GLY A 338 2.81 3.56 -13.94
CA GLY A 338 2.91 2.11 -13.84
C GLY A 338 3.28 1.63 -12.46
N ASP A 339 3.22 0.32 -12.25
CA ASP A 339 3.58 -0.32 -10.99
C ASP A 339 4.57 -1.48 -11.19
N ALA A 340 5.40 -1.71 -10.18
CA ALA A 340 6.27 -2.87 -10.07
C ALA A 340 6.10 -3.53 -8.69
N ILE A 341 6.40 -4.82 -8.60
CA ILE A 341 6.42 -5.58 -7.35
C ILE A 341 7.86 -5.97 -7.04
N PHE A 342 8.25 -5.72 -5.80
CA PHE A 342 9.50 -6.15 -5.22
C PHE A 342 9.24 -7.28 -4.22
N ARG A 343 10.15 -8.23 -4.13
CA ARG A 343 10.25 -9.19 -3.05
C ARG A 343 11.41 -8.74 -2.19
N ASN A 344 11.09 -8.29 -0.98
CA ASN A 344 12.03 -7.57 -0.11
C ASN A 344 12.56 -6.31 -0.82
N THR A 345 13.82 -6.31 -1.25
CA THR A 345 14.45 -5.18 -1.98
C THR A 345 14.65 -5.45 -3.47
N HIS A 346 14.35 -6.66 -3.97
CA HIS A 346 14.59 -7.05 -5.35
C HIS A 346 13.33 -6.97 -6.20
N LYS A 347 13.41 -6.29 -7.34
CA LYS A 347 12.30 -6.21 -8.29
C LYS A 347 12.06 -7.58 -8.93
N VAL A 348 10.85 -8.12 -8.71
CA VAL A 348 10.45 -9.44 -9.21
C VAL A 348 9.44 -9.36 -10.34
N MET A 349 8.60 -8.30 -10.39
CA MET A 349 7.63 -8.10 -11.47
C MET A 349 7.59 -6.62 -11.84
N ASP A 350 7.60 -6.30 -13.14
CA ASP A 350 7.38 -4.93 -13.65
C ASP A 350 6.29 -4.97 -14.72
N LEU A 351 5.20 -4.24 -14.50
CA LEU A 351 4.07 -4.20 -15.43
C LEU A 351 4.14 -3.04 -16.44
N GLY A 352 5.32 -2.42 -16.57
CA GLY A 352 5.52 -1.32 -17.52
C GLY A 352 4.67 -0.11 -17.15
N ASP A 353 3.69 0.22 -18.02
CA ASP A 353 2.75 1.35 -17.85
C ASP A 353 1.42 0.96 -17.17
N LYS A 354 1.30 -0.25 -16.64
CA LYS A 354 0.06 -0.74 -16.04
C LYS A 354 0.03 -0.47 -14.55
N LEU A 355 -1.12 0.03 -14.08
CA LEU A 355 -1.37 0.31 -12.67
C LEU A 355 -2.03 -0.89 -12.00
N ILE A 356 -1.42 -1.40 -10.95
CA ILE A 356 -1.97 -2.49 -10.16
C ILE A 356 -3.10 -1.95 -9.28
N ARG A 357 -4.29 -2.52 -9.41
CA ARG A 357 -5.44 -2.23 -8.56
C ARG A 357 -5.39 -3.07 -7.27
N SER A 358 -5.10 -4.35 -7.41
CA SER A 358 -4.90 -5.28 -6.29
C SER A 358 -3.91 -6.39 -6.69
N CYS A 359 -3.30 -6.99 -5.69
CA CYS A 359 -2.32 -8.06 -5.88
C CYS A 359 -2.43 -9.08 -4.75
N VAL A 360 -2.20 -10.36 -5.07
CA VAL A 360 -2.10 -11.45 -4.11
C VAL A 360 -0.82 -12.25 -4.33
N ILE A 361 -0.28 -12.78 -3.23
CA ILE A 361 0.91 -13.64 -3.21
C ILE A 361 0.46 -15.03 -2.81
N ILE A 362 0.81 -16.04 -3.59
CA ILE A 362 0.38 -17.42 -3.40
C ILE A 362 1.61 -18.29 -3.25
N PRO A 363 1.85 -18.89 -2.08
CA PRO A 363 2.93 -19.85 -1.89
C PRO A 363 2.78 -21.04 -2.85
N GLN A 364 3.87 -21.43 -3.49
CA GLN A 364 3.91 -22.67 -4.29
C GLN A 364 4.26 -23.85 -3.37
N LYS A 365 3.53 -24.95 -3.52
CA LYS A 365 3.72 -26.17 -2.72
C LYS A 365 4.91 -26.98 -3.21
#